data_fe5815a56bead81b7eca3641cfcf5658
#
_entry.id   fe5815a56bead81b7eca3641cfcf5658
#
_cell.length_a   1.000
_cell.length_b   1.000
_cell.length_c   1.000
_cell.angle_alpha   90.00
_cell.angle_beta   90.00
_cell.angle_gamma   90.00
#
_symmetry.space_group_name_H-M   'P 1'
#
loop_
_entity.id
_entity.type
_entity.pdbx_description
1 polymer ?
#
loop_
_entity_poly.entity_id
_entity_poly.type
_entity_poly.pdbx_seq_one_letter_code
_entity_poly.pdbx_strand_id
1 'polypeptide(L)'
;MCIRDSFYDERYSSSDMSCGEPDFVKLAESFGVKGYLISDRKQLQNELKNALDHDGPALINILVRRGENCYPMVPPGKSNAQMVGYVNCED
;
A
#
# COMPACT_ATOMS: atom_id res chain seq x y z
N MET A 1 0.54 -3.64 -7.30
CA MET A 1 1.16 -2.79 -8.34
C MET A 1 0.17 -2.56 -9.47
N CYS A 2 -0.14 -1.29 -9.76
CA CYS A 2 -1.23 -0.92 -10.67
C CYS A 2 -1.08 -1.49 -12.09
N ILE A 3 0.14 -1.58 -12.59
CA ILE A 3 0.39 -2.12 -13.93
C ILE A 3 -0.05 -3.57 -14.04
N ARG A 4 0.31 -4.41 -13.06
CA ARG A 4 -0.06 -5.82 -13.08
C ARG A 4 -1.55 -6.02 -12.90
N ASP A 5 -2.17 -5.22 -12.04
CA ASP A 5 -3.60 -5.34 -11.76
C ASP A 5 -4.46 -4.95 -12.97
N SER A 6 -4.03 -3.93 -13.71
CA SER A 6 -4.85 -3.30 -14.75
C SER A 6 -4.47 -3.71 -16.16
N PHE A 7 -3.16 -3.84 -16.44
CA PHE A 7 -2.66 -4.06 -17.80
C PHE A 7 -2.35 -5.53 -18.09
N TYR A 8 -2.14 -6.34 -17.05
CA TYR A 8 -1.74 -7.74 -17.18
C TYR A 8 -2.75 -8.70 -16.55
N ASP A 9 -4.03 -8.31 -16.54
CA ASP A 9 -5.15 -9.17 -16.13
C ASP A 9 -4.96 -9.79 -14.74
N GLU A 10 -4.55 -8.96 -13.78
CA GLU A 10 -4.35 -9.37 -12.38
C GLU A 10 -3.33 -10.48 -12.19
N ARG A 11 -2.33 -10.54 -13.04
CA ARG A 11 -1.22 -11.49 -12.88
C ARG A 11 -0.24 -10.96 -11.84
N TYR A 12 -0.42 -11.37 -10.60
CA TYR A 12 0.29 -10.84 -9.43
C TYR A 12 1.63 -11.50 -9.14
N SER A 13 2.20 -12.27 -10.05
CA SER A 13 3.49 -12.93 -9.84
C SER A 13 4.54 -11.94 -9.35
N SER A 14 5.19 -12.27 -8.23
CA SER A 14 6.18 -11.43 -7.54
C SER A 14 5.62 -10.12 -6.95
N SER A 15 4.31 -9.92 -7.00
CA SER A 15 3.64 -8.74 -6.43
C SER A 15 2.68 -9.08 -5.31
N ASP A 16 2.29 -10.36 -5.18
CA ASP A 16 1.37 -10.81 -4.14
C ASP A 16 2.14 -11.08 -2.85
N MET A 17 1.87 -10.28 -1.84
CA MET A 17 2.53 -10.37 -0.54
C MET A 17 1.82 -11.33 0.42
N SER A 18 0.67 -11.91 0.01
CA SER A 18 -0.11 -12.78 0.91
C SER A 18 0.55 -14.13 1.15
N CYS A 19 1.48 -14.54 0.30
CA CYS A 19 2.20 -15.81 0.42
C CYS A 19 3.61 -15.58 0.96
N GLY A 20 3.80 -15.84 2.25
CA GLY A 20 5.13 -15.83 2.84
C GLY A 20 5.69 -14.45 3.18
N GLU A 21 4.84 -13.46 3.36
CA GLU A 21 5.32 -12.17 3.82
C GLU A 21 5.87 -12.28 5.25
N PRO A 22 6.99 -11.62 5.55
CA PRO A 22 7.50 -11.57 6.92
C PRO A 22 6.63 -10.69 7.80
N ASP A 23 6.64 -10.96 9.09
CA ASP A 23 6.06 -10.04 10.06
C ASP A 23 7.03 -8.87 10.25
N PHE A 24 6.71 -7.74 9.62
CA PHE A 24 7.60 -6.58 9.60
C PHE A 24 7.80 -5.96 10.98
N VAL A 25 6.80 -6.03 11.86
CA VAL A 25 6.94 -5.53 13.24
C VAL A 25 7.93 -6.38 14.02
N LYS A 26 7.84 -7.71 13.93
CA LYS A 26 8.81 -8.61 14.56
C LYS A 26 10.21 -8.46 13.95
N LEU A 27 10.28 -8.25 12.66
CA LEU A 27 11.56 -8.01 11.99
C LEU A 27 12.21 -6.74 12.54
N ALA A 28 11.45 -5.67 12.71
CA ALA A 28 11.95 -4.43 13.30
C ALA A 28 12.43 -4.65 14.73
N GLU A 29 11.67 -5.35 15.53
CA GLU A 29 12.02 -5.65 16.91
C GLU A 29 13.32 -6.46 17.01
N SER A 30 13.55 -7.38 16.08
CA SER A 30 14.77 -8.19 16.05
C SER A 30 16.02 -7.35 15.79
N PHE A 31 15.88 -6.18 15.16
CA PHE A 31 16.97 -5.23 14.96
C PHE A 31 17.02 -4.13 16.02
N GLY A 32 16.17 -4.19 17.04
CA GLY A 32 16.08 -3.14 18.06
C GLY A 32 15.37 -1.88 17.59
N VAL A 33 14.61 -1.96 16.53
CA VAL A 33 13.84 -0.84 15.99
C VAL A 33 12.40 -0.93 16.49
N LYS A 34 11.82 0.21 16.87
CA LYS A 34 10.41 0.24 17.29
C LYS A 34 9.49 -0.01 16.10
N GLY A 35 8.65 -1.04 16.21
CA GLY A 35 7.70 -1.40 15.17
C GLY A 35 6.27 -1.01 15.53
N TYR A 36 5.53 -0.53 14.55
CA TYR A 36 4.12 -0.15 14.67
C TYR A 36 3.32 -0.85 13.59
N LEU A 37 2.18 -1.43 13.98
CA LEU A 37 1.23 -2.03 13.03
C LEU A 37 -0.06 -1.23 13.05
N ILE A 38 -0.45 -0.71 11.90
CA ILE A 38 -1.68 0.07 11.75
C ILE A 38 -2.61 -0.69 10.81
N SER A 39 -3.68 -1.22 11.36
CA SER A 39 -4.70 -1.96 10.60
C SER A 39 -6.05 -1.24 10.56
N ASP A 40 -6.27 -0.30 11.47
CA ASP A 40 -7.54 0.43 11.58
C ASP A 40 -7.31 1.90 11.23
N ARG A 41 -8.16 2.42 10.34
CA ARG A 41 -8.12 3.83 9.94
C ARG A 41 -8.31 4.80 11.13
N LYS A 42 -9.08 4.40 12.13
CA LYS A 42 -9.31 5.23 13.31
C LYS A 42 -8.05 5.38 14.16
N GLN A 43 -7.19 4.39 14.16
CA GLN A 43 -5.93 4.40 14.92
C GLN A 43 -4.78 5.04 14.12
N LEU A 44 -4.96 5.24 12.82
CA LEU A 44 -3.90 5.70 11.92
C LEU A 44 -3.25 6.98 12.42
N GLN A 45 -4.05 7.97 12.74
CA GLN A 45 -3.55 9.29 13.15
C GLN A 45 -2.77 9.21 14.46
N ASN A 46 -3.31 8.52 15.46
CA ASN A 46 -2.67 8.39 16.78
C ASN A 46 -1.38 7.58 16.70
N GLU A 47 -1.41 6.43 16.02
CA GLU A 47 -0.24 5.57 15.89
C GLU A 47 0.86 6.23 15.05
N LEU A 48 0.48 6.91 13.98
CA LEU A 48 1.44 7.63 13.15
C LEU A 48 2.09 8.77 13.93
N LYS A 49 1.32 9.50 14.73
CA LYS A 49 1.84 10.55 15.58
C LYS A 49 2.81 10.00 16.63
N ASN A 50 2.45 8.89 17.27
CA ASN A 50 3.33 8.23 18.23
C ASN A 50 4.64 7.78 17.59
N ALA A 51 4.57 7.25 16.36
CA ALA A 51 5.75 6.81 15.63
C ALA A 51 6.66 7.98 15.25
N LEU A 52 6.09 9.11 14.86
CA LEU A 52 6.85 10.31 14.51
C LEU A 52 7.47 10.99 15.74
N ASP A 53 6.82 10.91 16.89
CA ASP A 53 7.33 11.45 18.15
C ASP A 53 8.37 10.54 18.81
N HIS A 54 8.55 9.33 18.31
CA HIS A 54 9.53 8.38 18.84
C HIS A 54 10.95 8.90 18.61
N ASP A 55 11.77 8.88 19.66
CA ASP A 55 13.18 9.24 19.58
C ASP A 55 13.98 8.05 19.08
N GLY A 56 14.33 8.05 17.80
CA GLY A 56 15.06 6.98 17.17
C GLY A 56 14.36 6.43 15.91
N PRO A 57 14.92 5.39 15.30
CA PRO A 57 14.31 4.80 14.13
C PRO A 57 13.01 4.07 14.47
N ALA A 58 12.05 4.13 13.56
CA ALA A 58 10.78 3.44 13.70
C ALA A 58 10.37 2.82 12.37
N LEU A 59 9.79 1.63 12.43
CA LEU A 59 9.21 0.97 11.27
C LEU A 59 7.69 0.98 11.43
N ILE A 60 6.99 1.47 10.43
CA ILE A 60 5.55 1.58 10.44
C ILE A 60 4.99 0.68 9.34
N ASN A 61 4.25 -0.34 9.71
CA ASN A 61 3.57 -1.23 8.78
C ASN A 61 2.09 -0.85 8.73
N ILE A 62 1.66 -0.29 7.62
CA ILE A 62 0.28 0.14 7.41
C ILE A 62 -0.40 -0.83 6.45
N LEU A 63 -1.42 -1.50 6.94
CA LEU A 63 -2.21 -2.40 6.11
C LEU A 63 -3.16 -1.59 5.24
N VAL A 64 -3.08 -1.79 3.93
CA VAL A 64 -3.92 -1.09 2.97
C VAL A 64 -4.83 -2.10 2.27
N ARG A 65 -5.89 -1.57 1.65
CA ARG A 65 -6.80 -2.42 0.89
C ARG A 65 -6.09 -2.96 -0.35
N ARG A 66 -6.22 -4.28 -0.54
CA ARG A 66 -5.73 -4.94 -1.73
C ARG A 66 -6.60 -4.56 -2.92
N GLY A 67 -5.96 -4.29 -4.06
CA GLY A 67 -6.68 -3.99 -5.29
C GLY A 67 -7.03 -2.53 -5.51
N GLU A 68 -6.62 -1.63 -4.60
CA GLU A 68 -6.79 -0.19 -4.82
C GLU A 68 -5.71 0.31 -5.76
N ASN A 69 -6.11 0.76 -6.93
CA ASN A 69 -5.22 1.23 -7.99
C ASN A 69 -5.34 2.73 -8.21
N CYS A 70 -4.38 3.29 -8.92
CA CYS A 70 -4.38 4.72 -9.26
C CYS A 70 -5.19 4.95 -10.54
N TYR A 71 -6.49 4.97 -10.41
CA TYR A 71 -7.40 5.24 -11.53
C TYR A 71 -7.93 6.67 -11.50
N PRO A 72 -8.23 7.27 -12.66
CA PRO A 72 -7.94 6.77 -14.01
C PRO A 72 -6.46 6.87 -14.34
N MET A 73 -5.98 6.05 -15.25
CA MET A 73 -4.60 6.10 -15.72
C MET A 73 -4.53 5.95 -17.24
N VAL A 74 -3.50 6.54 -17.82
CA VAL A 74 -3.27 6.50 -19.27
C VAL A 74 -2.21 5.44 -19.54
N PRO A 75 -2.51 4.37 -20.32
CA PRO A 75 -1.49 3.41 -20.71
C PRO A 75 -0.38 4.03 -21.53
N PRO A 76 0.84 3.50 -21.47
CA PRO A 76 1.95 4.02 -22.30
C PRO A 76 1.58 4.02 -23.79
N GLY A 77 1.85 5.13 -24.47
CA GLY A 77 1.56 5.29 -25.90
C GLY A 77 0.11 5.62 -26.23
N LYS A 78 -0.73 5.82 -25.25
CA LYS A 78 -2.15 6.17 -25.45
C LYS A 78 -2.41 7.63 -25.14
N SER A 79 -3.53 8.15 -25.65
CA SER A 79 -3.97 9.52 -25.38
C SER A 79 -4.82 9.58 -24.10
N ASN A 80 -5.05 10.80 -23.61
CA ASN A 80 -5.91 11.02 -22.44
C ASN A 80 -7.35 10.54 -22.67
N ALA A 81 -7.81 10.49 -23.91
CA ALA A 81 -9.13 9.97 -24.24
C ALA A 81 -9.24 8.44 -24.07
N GLN A 82 -8.11 7.76 -23.94
CA GLN A 82 -8.02 6.30 -23.83
C GLN A 82 -7.67 5.86 -22.41
N MET A 83 -8.11 6.61 -21.42
CA MET A 83 -7.87 6.28 -20.00
C MET A 83 -8.51 4.95 -19.63
N VAL A 84 -7.84 4.21 -18.74
CA VAL A 84 -8.33 2.97 -18.16
C VAL A 84 -8.90 3.27 -16.77
N GLY A 85 -10.03 2.67 -16.44
CA GLY A 85 -10.62 2.78 -15.12
C GLY A 85 -11.27 4.13 -14.84
N TYR A 86 -11.68 4.85 -15.88
CA TYR A 86 -12.45 6.09 -15.69
C TYR A 86 -13.80 5.77 -15.10
N VAL A 87 -14.05 6.32 -13.93
CA VAL A 87 -15.33 6.17 -13.23
C VAL A 87 -15.90 7.57 -13.05
N ASN A 88 -17.16 7.78 -13.47
CA ASN A 88 -17.85 9.02 -13.17
C ASN A 88 -18.01 9.14 -11.65
N CYS A 89 -17.51 10.22 -11.10
CA CYS A 89 -17.67 10.51 -9.67
C CYS A 89 -19.11 10.96 -9.40
N GLU A 90 -20.03 10.02 -9.40
CA GLU A 90 -21.42 10.26 -9.03
C GLU A 90 -21.75 9.77 -7.63
N ASP A 91 -20.80 9.82 -6.74
CA ASP A 91 -21.03 9.41 -5.35
C ASP A 91 -20.97 10.62 -4.43
#